data_2f4b97b72d9934cbd05deced158adedd
#
_entry.id   2f4b97b72d9934cbd05deced158adedd
#
_cell.length_a   1.000
_cell.length_b   1.000
_cell.length_c   1.000
_cell.angle_alpha   90.00
_cell.angle_beta   90.00
_cell.angle_gamma   90.00
#
_symmetry.space_group_name_H-M   'P 1'
#
loop_
_entity.id
_entity.type
_entity.pdbx_description
1 polymer ?
#
loop_
_entity_poly.entity_id
_entity_poly.type
_entity_poly.pdbx_seq_one_letter_code
_entity_poly.pdbx_strand_id
1 'polypeptide(L)'
;MLRRIIKYTFLGLLGIVLGWIIFELITFPNISQLRDHNPETTSMIEARLREAQERGDQPKRIQTWVPLEKISVNLQRAVLAGEDTNFTSHHGFDYEAIQKAWEEAQREAAKEAKEEGDDQSSWIPAMPSFKRGASTISQQLAKNLFLSSEKSFFRKGREAVITYFLERKLSKRRILEIYLNVIEWGDGIYGAEAASQYYFKKSASELSAREAAFLSAIIPNPNTVFNPQKNPKRVARRQRIIMRGMPYVKIP
;
A
#
# COMPACT_ATOMS: atom_id res chain seq x y z
N MET A 1 -48.06 -11.70 12.96
CA MET A 1 -46.86 -11.65 13.80
C MET A 1 -45.60 -11.57 12.94
N LEU A 2 -45.35 -12.48 12.01
CA LEU A 2 -44.18 -12.55 11.13
C LEU A 2 -43.88 -11.25 10.37
N ARG A 3 -44.88 -10.63 9.72
CA ARG A 3 -44.70 -9.35 8.99
C ARG A 3 -44.22 -8.19 9.89
N ARG A 4 -44.62 -8.14 11.16
CA ARG A 4 -44.14 -7.12 12.09
C ARG A 4 -42.68 -7.38 12.49
N ILE A 5 -42.31 -8.62 12.74
CA ILE A 5 -40.92 -9.00 13.04
C ILE A 5 -40.02 -8.61 11.87
N ILE A 6 -40.37 -9.01 10.64
CA ILE A 6 -39.61 -8.67 9.43
C ILE A 6 -39.46 -7.14 9.28
N LYS A 7 -40.56 -6.37 9.50
CA LYS A 7 -40.52 -4.91 9.42
C LYS A 7 -39.56 -4.31 10.45
N TYR A 8 -39.60 -4.76 11.69
CA TYR A 8 -38.73 -4.20 12.75
C TYR A 8 -37.28 -4.63 12.58
N THR A 9 -37.03 -5.85 12.12
CA THR A 9 -35.67 -6.31 11.77
C THR A 9 -35.09 -5.47 10.64
N PHE A 10 -35.89 -5.23 9.57
CA PHE A 10 -35.47 -4.37 8.46
C PHE A 10 -35.17 -2.94 8.90
N LEU A 11 -36.06 -2.33 9.71
CA LEU A 11 -35.83 -0.99 10.25
C LEU A 11 -34.61 -0.92 11.16
N GLY A 12 -34.36 -1.95 11.95
CA GLY A 12 -33.16 -2.05 12.79
C GLY A 12 -31.89 -2.12 11.96
N LEU A 13 -31.88 -2.98 10.92
CA LEU A 13 -30.76 -3.08 9.99
C LEU A 13 -30.53 -1.76 9.23
N LEU A 14 -31.59 -1.12 8.77
CA LEU A 14 -31.51 0.18 8.11
C LEU A 14 -30.92 1.24 9.05
N GLY A 15 -31.33 1.25 10.33
CA GLY A 15 -30.79 2.16 11.35
C GLY A 15 -29.29 1.93 11.60
N ILE A 16 -28.85 0.67 11.65
CA ILE A 16 -27.43 0.31 11.80
C ILE A 16 -26.62 0.80 10.58
N VAL A 17 -27.12 0.57 9.37
CA VAL A 17 -26.46 1.02 8.13
C VAL A 17 -26.36 2.54 8.07
N LEU A 18 -27.44 3.24 8.40
CA LEU A 18 -27.43 4.71 8.44
C LEU A 18 -26.48 5.25 9.52
N GLY A 19 -26.48 4.66 10.69
CA GLY A 19 -25.55 5.01 11.76
C GLY A 19 -24.09 4.79 11.35
N TRP A 20 -23.81 3.71 10.66
CA TRP A 20 -22.49 3.43 10.11
C TRP A 20 -22.09 4.47 9.04
N ILE A 21 -22.99 4.80 8.10
CA ILE A 21 -22.73 5.83 7.08
C ILE A 21 -22.43 7.18 7.73
N ILE A 22 -23.23 7.58 8.74
CA ILE A 22 -23.02 8.84 9.47
C ILE A 22 -21.66 8.83 10.18
N PHE A 23 -21.29 7.71 10.82
CA PHE A 23 -19.99 7.55 11.45
C PHE A 23 -18.86 7.70 10.43
N GLU A 24 -18.96 7.06 9.25
CA GLU A 24 -17.97 7.18 8.18
C GLU A 24 -17.85 8.62 7.67
N LEU A 25 -18.97 9.34 7.52
CA LEU A 25 -18.94 10.74 7.08
C LEU A 25 -18.27 11.66 8.11
N ILE A 26 -18.55 11.46 9.41
CA ILE A 26 -17.96 12.28 10.48
C ILE A 26 -16.47 11.97 10.65
N THR A 27 -16.07 10.71 10.51
CA THR A 27 -14.67 10.27 10.69
C THR A 27 -13.86 10.28 9.40
N PHE A 28 -14.44 10.77 8.28
CA PHE A 28 -13.75 10.81 7.00
C PHE A 28 -12.60 11.82 7.04
N PRO A 29 -11.38 11.43 6.61
CA PRO A 29 -10.23 12.32 6.70
C PRO A 29 -10.33 13.51 5.74
N ASN A 30 -9.81 14.67 6.16
CA ASN A 30 -9.73 15.83 5.29
C ASN A 30 -8.58 15.73 4.28
N ILE A 31 -8.83 15.00 3.20
CA ILE A 31 -7.84 14.76 2.14
C ILE A 31 -7.42 16.05 1.44
N SER A 32 -8.30 17.07 1.36
CA SER A 32 -8.00 18.32 0.66
C SER A 32 -6.80 19.07 1.26
N GLN A 33 -6.55 18.93 2.56
CA GLN A 33 -5.40 19.54 3.23
C GLN A 33 -4.06 19.00 2.69
N LEU A 34 -4.03 17.74 2.23
CA LEU A 34 -2.81 17.14 1.69
C LEU A 34 -2.35 17.77 0.37
N ARG A 35 -3.16 18.63 -0.25
CA ARG A 35 -2.74 19.38 -1.43
C ARG A 35 -1.60 20.33 -1.11
N ASP A 36 -1.73 21.03 0.01
CA ASP A 36 -0.87 22.18 0.35
C ASP A 36 -0.04 21.91 1.63
N HIS A 37 -0.43 20.93 2.44
CA HIS A 37 0.21 20.60 3.70
C HIS A 37 0.71 19.16 3.70
N ASN A 38 1.89 18.97 4.29
CA ASN A 38 2.45 17.64 4.50
C ASN A 38 1.81 17.00 5.74
N PRO A 39 1.52 15.69 5.72
CA PRO A 39 1.06 15.02 6.92
C PRO A 39 2.17 15.01 7.99
N GLU A 40 1.82 15.42 9.19
CA GLU A 40 2.76 15.40 10.32
C GLU A 40 3.11 13.97 10.76
N THR A 41 2.12 13.08 10.68
CA THR A 41 2.26 11.65 10.98
C THR A 41 1.31 10.83 10.09
N THR A 42 1.35 9.51 10.24
CA THR A 42 0.43 8.60 9.55
C THR A 42 -0.08 7.53 10.52
N SER A 43 -1.27 6.97 10.25
CA SER A 43 -1.79 5.86 11.06
C SER A 43 -0.82 4.68 11.17
N MET A 44 -0.03 4.43 10.11
CA MET A 44 0.98 3.37 10.13
C MET A 44 2.15 3.73 11.06
N ILE A 45 2.66 4.97 11.01
CA ILE A 45 3.73 5.44 11.91
C ILE A 45 3.25 5.34 13.36
N GLU A 46 2.06 5.87 13.66
CA GLU A 46 1.48 5.80 15.01
C GLU A 46 1.30 4.37 15.51
N ALA A 47 0.85 3.46 14.63
CA ALA A 47 0.72 2.06 14.99
C ALA A 47 2.09 1.44 15.33
N ARG A 48 3.14 1.73 14.55
CA ARG A 48 4.49 1.24 14.82
C ARG A 48 5.08 1.78 16.12
N LEU A 49 4.83 3.05 16.41
CA LEU A 49 5.28 3.65 17.67
C LEU A 49 4.59 3.00 18.88
N ARG A 50 3.27 2.76 18.79
CA ARG A 50 2.52 2.02 19.84
C ARG A 50 3.00 0.59 19.99
N GLU A 51 3.16 -0.15 18.89
CA GLU A 51 3.69 -1.53 18.91
C GLU A 51 5.07 -1.62 19.59
N ALA A 52 5.95 -0.63 19.35
CA ALA A 52 7.24 -0.57 20.01
C ALA A 52 7.11 -0.33 21.53
N GLN A 53 6.25 0.61 21.95
CA GLN A 53 5.96 0.88 23.36
C GLN A 53 5.39 -0.35 24.08
N GLU A 54 4.43 -1.06 23.44
CA GLU A 54 3.82 -2.27 24.00
C GLU A 54 4.85 -3.41 24.19
N ARG A 55 5.88 -3.49 23.34
CA ARG A 55 6.99 -4.44 23.50
C ARG A 55 8.04 -4.00 24.51
N GLY A 56 7.94 -2.78 25.05
CA GLY A 56 8.96 -2.20 25.93
C GLY A 56 10.18 -1.66 25.18
N ASP A 57 10.11 -1.55 23.85
CA ASP A 57 11.17 -0.96 23.03
C ASP A 57 11.07 0.57 23.05
N GLN A 58 12.20 1.25 22.81
CA GLN A 58 12.16 2.70 22.57
C GLN A 58 11.60 2.97 21.17
N PRO A 59 10.49 3.74 21.04
CA PRO A 59 9.94 4.09 19.75
C PRO A 59 10.94 4.88 18.90
N LYS A 60 11.12 4.48 17.64
CA LYS A 60 12.03 5.14 16.70
C LYS A 60 11.23 5.75 15.55
N ARG A 61 11.54 7.00 15.23
CA ARG A 61 11.05 7.68 14.03
C ARG A 61 12.14 8.56 13.46
N ILE A 62 12.72 8.13 12.35
CA ILE A 62 13.68 8.89 11.55
C ILE A 62 12.98 9.22 10.25
N GLN A 63 12.69 10.49 10.05
CA GLN A 63 11.96 10.98 8.87
C GLN A 63 12.43 12.39 8.53
N THR A 64 12.74 12.61 7.26
CA THR A 64 13.05 13.92 6.72
C THR A 64 12.24 14.10 5.45
N TRP A 65 11.35 15.10 5.45
CA TRP A 65 10.57 15.43 4.28
C TRP A 65 11.42 16.14 3.24
N VAL A 66 11.32 15.70 1.99
CA VAL A 66 11.90 16.39 0.83
C VAL A 66 10.88 16.50 -0.30
N PRO A 67 10.83 17.62 -1.02
CA PRO A 67 9.94 17.74 -2.18
C PRO A 67 10.32 16.76 -3.28
N LEU A 68 9.37 16.40 -4.14
CA LEU A 68 9.56 15.37 -5.17
C LEU A 68 10.75 15.67 -6.08
N GLU A 69 11.03 16.92 -6.36
CA GLU A 69 12.16 17.41 -7.18
C GLU A 69 13.53 17.10 -6.54
N LYS A 70 13.56 16.91 -5.23
CA LYS A 70 14.76 16.52 -4.46
C LYS A 70 14.89 15.01 -4.27
N ILE A 71 13.98 14.23 -4.83
CA ILE A 71 14.08 12.77 -4.88
C ILE A 71 14.52 12.37 -6.28
N SER A 72 15.60 11.58 -6.39
CA SER A 72 16.15 11.21 -7.69
C SER A 72 15.09 10.58 -8.59
N VAL A 73 15.14 10.90 -9.88
CA VAL A 73 14.29 10.27 -10.92
C VAL A 73 14.46 8.75 -10.92
N ASN A 74 15.65 8.27 -10.56
CA ASN A 74 15.91 6.83 -10.41
C ASN A 74 15.03 6.21 -9.33
N LEU A 75 14.89 6.86 -8.15
CA LEU A 75 14.05 6.32 -7.09
C LEU A 75 12.56 6.39 -7.44
N GLN A 76 12.12 7.48 -8.05
CA GLN A 76 10.75 7.58 -8.54
C GLN A 76 10.42 6.44 -9.51
N ARG A 77 11.26 6.20 -10.53
CA ARG A 77 11.09 5.09 -11.48
C ARG A 77 11.17 3.72 -10.82
N ALA A 78 12.12 3.52 -9.91
CA ALA A 78 12.28 2.24 -9.22
C ALA A 78 11.04 1.87 -8.40
N VAL A 79 10.48 2.84 -7.67
CA VAL A 79 9.28 2.63 -6.86
C VAL A 79 8.07 2.35 -7.74
N LEU A 80 7.86 3.12 -8.80
CA LEU A 80 6.80 2.85 -9.76
C LEU A 80 6.96 1.47 -10.42
N ALA A 81 8.16 1.10 -10.86
CA ALA A 81 8.44 -0.21 -11.44
C ALA A 81 8.24 -1.38 -10.47
N GLY A 82 8.45 -1.15 -9.19
CA GLY A 82 8.32 -2.17 -8.15
C GLY A 82 6.91 -2.32 -7.58
N GLU A 83 6.15 -1.23 -7.53
CA GLU A 83 4.87 -1.17 -6.83
C GLU A 83 3.67 -0.90 -7.73
N ASP A 84 3.85 -0.11 -8.83
CA ASP A 84 2.72 0.36 -9.64
C ASP A 84 3.19 0.87 -11.01
N THR A 85 3.44 -0.05 -11.94
CA THR A 85 3.97 0.28 -13.27
C THR A 85 3.06 1.17 -14.10
N ASN A 86 1.75 1.09 -13.86
CA ASN A 86 0.70 1.81 -14.56
C ASN A 86 0.21 3.06 -13.81
N PHE A 87 0.95 3.53 -12.80
CA PHE A 87 0.53 4.60 -11.90
C PHE A 87 -0.04 5.83 -12.60
N THR A 88 0.54 6.25 -13.72
CA THR A 88 0.12 7.45 -14.46
C THR A 88 -1.10 7.23 -15.36
N SER A 89 -1.52 5.98 -15.57
CA SER A 89 -2.59 5.64 -16.51
C SER A 89 -3.91 5.25 -15.87
N HIS A 90 -3.93 4.98 -14.55
CA HIS A 90 -5.16 4.66 -13.82
C HIS A 90 -5.53 5.76 -12.81
N HIS A 91 -6.76 5.69 -12.29
CA HIS A 91 -7.30 6.62 -11.27
C HIS A 91 -7.53 5.90 -9.94
N GLY A 92 -6.46 5.41 -9.34
CA GLY A 92 -6.46 4.76 -8.02
C GLY A 92 -6.56 3.24 -8.07
N PHE A 93 -7.12 2.66 -9.13
CA PHE A 93 -7.28 1.22 -9.29
C PHE A 93 -6.76 0.77 -10.66
N ASP A 94 -5.80 -0.14 -10.66
CA ASP A 94 -5.30 -0.79 -11.87
C ASP A 94 -6.14 -2.05 -12.13
N TYR A 95 -7.22 -1.89 -12.89
CA TYR A 95 -8.13 -2.99 -13.22
C TYR A 95 -7.46 -4.09 -14.04
N GLU A 96 -6.50 -3.76 -14.90
CA GLU A 96 -5.74 -4.76 -15.66
C GLU A 96 -4.86 -5.60 -14.75
N ALA A 97 -4.17 -4.97 -13.79
CA ALA A 97 -3.37 -5.69 -12.80
C ALA A 97 -4.24 -6.56 -11.90
N ILE A 98 -5.43 -6.08 -11.50
CA ILE A 98 -6.41 -6.84 -10.70
C ILE A 98 -6.88 -8.07 -11.50
N GLN A 99 -7.23 -7.90 -12.76
CA GLN A 99 -7.68 -9.00 -13.61
C GLN A 99 -6.58 -10.06 -13.80
N LYS A 100 -5.35 -9.64 -14.09
CA LYS A 100 -4.20 -10.56 -14.22
C LYS A 100 -3.96 -11.35 -12.93
N ALA A 101 -3.96 -10.65 -11.78
CA ALA A 101 -3.78 -11.29 -10.48
C ALA A 101 -4.91 -12.30 -10.17
N TRP A 102 -6.14 -12.01 -10.60
CA TRP A 102 -7.28 -12.93 -10.48
C TRP A 102 -7.08 -14.17 -11.33
N GLU A 103 -6.71 -14.01 -12.60
CA GLU A 103 -6.47 -15.12 -13.52
C GLU A 103 -5.31 -16.03 -13.05
N GLU A 104 -4.23 -15.42 -12.54
CA GLU A 104 -3.11 -16.16 -11.95
C GLU A 104 -3.52 -16.95 -10.72
N ALA A 105 -4.29 -16.36 -9.82
CA ALA A 105 -4.78 -17.03 -8.62
C ALA A 105 -5.75 -18.20 -8.96
N GLN A 106 -6.60 -18.04 -9.98
CA GLN A 106 -7.43 -19.13 -10.47
C GLN A 106 -6.61 -20.28 -11.06
N ARG A 107 -5.55 -19.96 -11.82
CA ARG A 107 -4.65 -20.99 -12.38
C ARG A 107 -3.87 -21.74 -11.29
N GLU A 108 -3.44 -21.03 -10.24
CA GLU A 108 -2.78 -21.66 -9.09
C GLU A 108 -3.74 -22.59 -8.35
N ALA A 109 -4.96 -22.12 -8.02
CA ALA A 109 -5.98 -22.92 -7.36
C ALA A 109 -6.35 -24.17 -8.17
N ALA A 110 -6.47 -24.04 -9.50
CA ALA A 110 -6.75 -25.19 -10.38
C ALA A 110 -5.59 -26.21 -10.45
N LYS A 111 -4.33 -25.77 -10.25
CA LYS A 111 -3.18 -26.68 -10.17
C LYS A 111 -3.15 -27.42 -8.83
N GLU A 112 -3.35 -26.70 -7.73
CA GLU A 112 -3.42 -27.26 -6.38
C GLU A 112 -4.52 -28.33 -6.29
N ALA A 113 -5.74 -28.05 -6.81
CA ALA A 113 -6.84 -29.01 -6.83
C ALA A 113 -6.53 -30.29 -7.64
N LYS A 114 -5.78 -30.16 -8.75
CA LYS A 114 -5.35 -31.34 -9.55
C LYS A 114 -4.28 -32.18 -8.85
N GLU A 115 -3.40 -31.53 -8.09
CA GLU A 115 -2.33 -32.23 -7.33
C GLU A 115 -2.89 -32.95 -6.11
N GLU A 116 -3.96 -32.43 -5.49
CA GLU A 116 -4.64 -33.05 -4.33
C GLU A 116 -5.64 -34.15 -4.69
N GLY A 117 -5.91 -34.38 -5.99
CA GLY A 117 -6.81 -35.44 -6.46
C GLY A 117 -8.29 -35.23 -6.10
N ASP A 118 -8.67 -34.01 -5.74
CA ASP A 118 -10.03 -33.66 -5.37
C ASP A 118 -10.88 -33.36 -6.63
N ASP A 119 -11.59 -34.39 -7.09
CA ASP A 119 -12.52 -34.32 -8.23
C ASP A 119 -13.86 -33.62 -7.86
N GLN A 120 -13.95 -33.05 -6.69
CA GLN A 120 -15.08 -32.21 -6.29
C GLN A 120 -14.88 -30.80 -6.83
N SER A 121 -15.38 -30.56 -8.04
CA SER A 121 -15.65 -29.21 -8.54
C SER A 121 -16.58 -28.49 -7.57
N SER A 122 -16.02 -27.85 -6.53
CA SER A 122 -16.79 -26.88 -5.77
C SER A 122 -17.12 -25.75 -6.76
N TRP A 123 -18.37 -25.65 -7.14
CA TRP A 123 -18.91 -24.63 -8.05
C TRP A 123 -18.80 -23.21 -7.46
N ILE A 124 -18.31 -23.10 -6.23
CA ILE A 124 -17.89 -21.84 -5.61
C ILE A 124 -16.38 -21.72 -5.85
N PRO A 125 -15.93 -20.86 -6.77
CA PRO A 125 -14.50 -20.61 -6.94
C PRO A 125 -13.92 -20.21 -5.57
N ALA A 126 -12.90 -20.92 -5.11
CA ALA A 126 -12.16 -20.48 -3.94
C ALA A 126 -11.78 -19.02 -4.13
N MET A 127 -12.14 -18.14 -3.17
CA MET A 127 -11.77 -16.72 -3.28
C MET A 127 -10.26 -16.65 -3.44
N PRO A 128 -9.75 -16.13 -4.57
CA PRO A 128 -8.33 -16.13 -4.83
C PRO A 128 -7.63 -15.36 -3.71
N SER A 129 -6.70 -15.99 -3.05
CA SER A 129 -5.82 -15.28 -2.15
C SER A 129 -4.93 -14.39 -3.02
N PHE A 130 -5.22 -13.10 -3.09
CA PHE A 130 -4.37 -12.11 -3.76
C PHE A 130 -3.00 -12.10 -3.07
N LYS A 131 -2.14 -13.05 -3.46
CA LYS A 131 -0.86 -13.26 -2.79
C LYS A 131 0.11 -12.08 -2.98
N ARG A 132 -0.01 -11.26 -4.05
CA ARG A 132 0.83 -10.05 -4.28
C ARG A 132 0.38 -9.22 -5.49
N GLY A 133 0.62 -7.91 -5.44
CA GLY A 133 0.84 -7.06 -6.61
C GLY A 133 -0.36 -6.30 -7.18
N ALA A 134 -1.55 -6.45 -6.63
CA ALA A 134 -2.74 -5.76 -7.17
C ALA A 134 -3.07 -4.42 -6.47
N SER A 135 -2.32 -4.02 -5.46
CA SER A 135 -2.56 -2.73 -4.78
C SER A 135 -1.70 -1.64 -5.37
N THR A 136 -2.33 -0.56 -5.82
CA THR A 136 -1.66 0.62 -6.37
C THR A 136 -0.97 1.46 -5.30
N ILE A 137 -0.09 2.39 -5.71
CA ILE A 137 0.54 3.38 -4.81
C ILE A 137 -0.54 4.21 -4.09
N SER A 138 -1.62 4.60 -4.77
CA SER A 138 -2.71 5.36 -4.17
C SER A 138 -3.46 4.58 -3.08
N GLN A 139 -3.69 3.28 -3.28
CA GLN A 139 -4.27 2.40 -2.26
C GLN A 139 -3.32 2.19 -1.08
N GLN A 140 -2.03 2.00 -1.35
CA GLN A 140 -1.01 1.89 -0.31
C GLN A 140 -0.91 3.19 0.49
N LEU A 141 -0.97 4.35 -0.17
CA LEU A 141 -0.97 5.66 0.49
C LEU A 141 -2.20 5.84 1.38
N ALA A 142 -3.41 5.54 0.88
CA ALA A 142 -4.65 5.58 1.66
C ALA A 142 -4.53 4.77 2.95
N LYS A 143 -4.03 3.53 2.82
CA LYS A 143 -3.78 2.64 3.96
C LYS A 143 -2.78 3.24 4.94
N ASN A 144 -1.62 3.71 4.47
CA ASN A 144 -0.57 4.23 5.34
C ASN A 144 -1.02 5.48 6.10
N LEU A 145 -1.72 6.40 5.43
CA LEU A 145 -2.13 7.68 6.03
C LEU A 145 -3.23 7.51 7.08
N PHE A 146 -4.25 6.67 6.81
CA PHE A 146 -5.54 6.79 7.50
C PHE A 146 -6.08 5.50 8.09
N LEU A 147 -5.44 4.34 7.85
CA LEU A 147 -6.03 3.06 8.22
C LEU A 147 -5.14 2.25 9.16
N SER A 148 -5.77 1.44 10.01
CA SER A 148 -5.07 0.48 10.86
C SER A 148 -4.46 -0.67 10.06
N SER A 149 -3.53 -1.41 10.69
CA SER A 149 -2.92 -2.62 10.13
C SER A 149 -3.88 -3.81 10.12
N GLU A 150 -5.02 -3.74 10.82
CA GLU A 150 -5.99 -4.83 10.90
C GLU A 150 -6.58 -5.20 9.54
N LYS A 151 -6.74 -6.49 9.29
CA LYS A 151 -7.32 -6.99 8.05
C LYS A 151 -8.82 -7.20 8.24
N SER A 152 -9.64 -6.33 7.64
CA SER A 152 -11.09 -6.50 7.58
C SER A 152 -11.65 -6.05 6.22
N PHE A 153 -12.79 -6.60 5.83
CA PHE A 153 -13.48 -6.19 4.60
C PHE A 153 -13.92 -4.72 4.68
N PHE A 154 -14.40 -4.27 5.84
CA PHE A 154 -14.80 -2.88 6.06
C PHE A 154 -13.61 -1.92 5.88
N ARG A 155 -12.45 -2.26 6.42
CA ARG A 155 -11.22 -1.49 6.21
C ARG A 155 -10.85 -1.43 4.71
N LYS A 156 -11.00 -2.55 3.98
CA LYS A 156 -10.71 -2.56 2.54
C LYS A 156 -11.69 -1.71 1.73
N GLY A 157 -12.97 -1.70 2.10
CA GLY A 157 -13.96 -0.78 1.55
C GLY A 157 -13.62 0.68 1.80
N ARG A 158 -13.24 1.02 3.06
CA ARG A 158 -12.81 2.37 3.43
C ARG A 158 -11.54 2.79 2.69
N GLU A 159 -10.57 1.88 2.52
CA GLU A 159 -9.37 2.11 1.70
C GLU A 159 -9.74 2.51 0.26
N ALA A 160 -10.70 1.80 -0.35
CA ALA A 160 -11.14 2.11 -1.70
C ALA A 160 -11.77 3.51 -1.82
N VAL A 161 -12.64 3.87 -0.87
CA VAL A 161 -13.27 5.20 -0.83
C VAL A 161 -12.20 6.30 -0.66
N ILE A 162 -11.30 6.14 0.30
CA ILE A 162 -10.20 7.11 0.53
C ILE A 162 -9.31 7.22 -0.72
N THR A 163 -8.97 6.09 -1.37
CA THR A 163 -8.19 6.06 -2.61
C THR A 163 -8.85 6.88 -3.72
N TYR A 164 -10.16 6.70 -3.91
CA TYR A 164 -10.92 7.48 -4.88
C TYR A 164 -10.81 9.00 -4.61
N PHE A 165 -10.95 9.42 -3.36
CA PHE A 165 -10.83 10.83 -3.01
C PHE A 165 -9.40 11.37 -3.09
N LEU A 166 -8.37 10.57 -2.75
CA LEU A 166 -6.97 10.94 -2.98
C LEU A 166 -6.73 11.29 -4.46
N GLU A 167 -7.15 10.43 -5.37
CA GLU A 167 -7.00 10.64 -6.82
C GLU A 167 -7.82 11.82 -7.36
N ARG A 168 -8.96 12.10 -6.76
CA ARG A 168 -9.81 13.24 -7.14
C ARG A 168 -9.29 14.59 -6.62
N LYS A 169 -8.59 14.59 -5.51
CA LYS A 169 -8.17 15.82 -4.81
C LYS A 169 -6.70 16.17 -5.01
N LEU A 170 -5.85 15.19 -5.30
CA LEU A 170 -4.41 15.36 -5.44
C LEU A 170 -3.96 15.03 -6.86
N SER A 171 -2.89 15.66 -7.31
CA SER A 171 -2.20 15.27 -8.53
C SER A 171 -1.38 13.99 -8.31
N LYS A 172 -1.11 13.23 -9.38
CA LYS A 172 -0.22 12.07 -9.34
C LYS A 172 1.15 12.40 -8.76
N ARG A 173 1.70 13.57 -9.10
CA ARG A 173 2.95 14.07 -8.52
C ARG A 173 2.86 14.19 -7.00
N ARG A 174 1.77 14.78 -6.49
CA ARG A 174 1.57 14.95 -5.05
C ARG A 174 1.34 13.64 -4.32
N ILE A 175 0.59 12.72 -4.91
CA ILE A 175 0.41 11.36 -4.36
C ILE A 175 1.77 10.65 -4.24
N LEU A 176 2.59 10.68 -5.29
CA LEU A 176 3.91 10.07 -5.29
C LEU A 176 4.85 10.74 -4.28
N GLU A 177 4.83 12.07 -4.20
CA GLU A 177 5.62 12.83 -3.23
C GLU A 177 5.30 12.42 -1.80
N ILE A 178 4.01 12.42 -1.43
CA ILE A 178 3.59 12.02 -0.09
C ILE A 178 3.99 10.58 0.17
N TYR A 179 3.70 9.67 -0.77
CA TYR A 179 4.04 8.26 -0.65
C TYR A 179 5.52 8.05 -0.33
N LEU A 180 6.41 8.64 -1.13
CA LEU A 180 7.85 8.51 -0.97
C LEU A 180 8.38 9.10 0.34
N ASN A 181 7.65 10.01 0.97
CA ASN A 181 8.03 10.65 2.23
C ASN A 181 7.46 9.96 3.48
N VAL A 182 6.43 9.10 3.34
CA VAL A 182 5.75 8.52 4.51
C VAL A 182 5.90 7.01 4.66
N ILE A 183 6.27 6.28 3.60
CA ILE A 183 6.39 4.82 3.68
C ILE A 183 7.58 4.38 4.52
N GLU A 184 7.45 3.20 5.12
CA GLU A 184 8.48 2.56 5.93
C GLU A 184 9.52 1.86 5.04
N TRP A 185 10.81 2.12 5.29
CA TRP A 185 11.95 1.55 4.57
C TRP A 185 12.84 0.68 5.49
N GLY A 186 12.50 0.59 6.76
CA GLY A 186 13.22 -0.14 7.79
C GLY A 186 12.63 0.19 9.16
N ASP A 187 13.07 -0.48 10.20
CA ASP A 187 12.57 -0.26 11.55
C ASP A 187 12.77 1.18 12.00
N GLY A 188 11.66 1.94 12.09
CA GLY A 188 11.65 3.35 12.45
C GLY A 188 12.20 4.30 11.37
N ILE A 189 12.42 3.83 10.13
CA ILE A 189 12.94 4.64 9.02
C ILE A 189 11.82 4.94 8.04
N TYR A 190 11.43 6.20 7.94
CA TYR A 190 10.33 6.65 7.08
C TYR A 190 10.80 7.69 6.07
N GLY A 191 10.36 7.53 4.84
CA GLY A 191 10.65 8.45 3.75
C GLY A 191 12.00 8.23 3.05
N ALA A 192 12.05 8.70 1.81
CA ALA A 192 13.14 8.47 0.88
C ALA A 192 14.48 9.06 1.36
N GLU A 193 14.47 10.26 1.93
CA GLU A 193 15.70 10.91 2.41
C GLU A 193 16.29 10.14 3.60
N ALA A 194 15.47 9.81 4.59
CA ALA A 194 15.91 9.03 5.74
C ALA A 194 16.45 7.65 5.32
N ALA A 195 15.79 6.99 4.38
CA ALA A 195 16.25 5.71 3.83
C ALA A 195 17.59 5.85 3.09
N SER A 196 17.73 6.87 2.24
CA SER A 196 18.98 7.15 1.51
C SER A 196 20.15 7.38 2.46
N GLN A 197 19.95 8.20 3.47
CA GLN A 197 20.97 8.47 4.49
C GLN A 197 21.31 7.22 5.29
N TYR A 198 20.32 6.42 5.66
CA TYR A 198 20.53 5.21 6.44
C TYR A 198 21.35 4.16 5.69
N TYR A 199 20.94 3.84 4.45
CA TYR A 199 21.54 2.76 3.68
C TYR A 199 22.81 3.16 2.91
N PHE A 200 22.90 4.43 2.47
CA PHE A 200 23.94 4.86 1.53
C PHE A 200 24.72 6.09 1.95
N LYS A 201 24.33 6.76 3.06
CA LYS A 201 25.00 7.96 3.60
C LYS A 201 25.04 9.14 2.61
N LYS A 202 24.00 9.28 1.79
CA LYS A 202 23.85 10.35 0.81
C LYS A 202 22.41 10.80 0.65
N SER A 203 22.20 11.94 -0.01
CA SER A 203 20.88 12.49 -0.27
C SER A 203 20.06 11.60 -1.21
N ALA A 204 18.73 11.60 -1.04
CA ALA A 204 17.80 10.91 -1.93
C ALA A 204 17.90 11.42 -3.39
N SER A 205 18.37 12.65 -3.61
CA SER A 205 18.61 13.22 -4.95
C SER A 205 19.77 12.57 -5.69
N GLU A 206 20.72 11.96 -4.97
CA GLU A 206 21.97 11.41 -5.51
C GLU A 206 21.92 9.90 -5.75
N LEU A 207 20.76 9.26 -5.51
CA LEU A 207 20.62 7.82 -5.67
C LEU A 207 20.82 7.38 -7.12
N SER A 208 21.77 6.48 -7.32
CA SER A 208 21.95 5.77 -8.58
C SER A 208 20.80 4.81 -8.86
N ALA A 209 20.63 4.38 -10.10
CA ALA A 209 19.59 3.42 -10.47
C ALA A 209 19.64 2.12 -9.66
N ARG A 210 20.85 1.63 -9.34
CA ARG A 210 21.04 0.41 -8.55
C ARG A 210 20.60 0.59 -7.09
N GLU A 211 20.95 1.71 -6.46
CA GLU A 211 20.56 2.02 -5.09
C GLU A 211 19.07 2.30 -4.98
N ALA A 212 18.52 3.03 -5.94
CA ALA A 212 17.09 3.26 -6.06
C ALA A 212 16.29 1.94 -6.18
N ALA A 213 16.74 1.04 -7.03
CA ALA A 213 16.11 -0.28 -7.17
C ALA A 213 16.26 -1.15 -5.90
N PHE A 214 17.35 -1.00 -5.15
CA PHE A 214 17.52 -1.65 -3.85
C PHE A 214 16.47 -1.12 -2.84
N LEU A 215 16.34 0.20 -2.70
CA LEU A 215 15.33 0.79 -1.81
C LEU A 215 13.93 0.33 -2.21
N SER A 216 13.58 0.41 -3.49
CA SER A 216 12.27 -0.08 -3.94
C SER A 216 12.05 -1.57 -3.64
N ALA A 217 13.11 -2.39 -3.69
CA ALA A 217 12.99 -3.82 -3.44
C ALA A 217 12.60 -4.17 -2.00
N ILE A 218 12.90 -3.32 -1.03
CA ILE A 218 12.61 -3.57 0.38
C ILE A 218 11.22 -3.06 0.83
N ILE A 219 10.57 -2.16 0.09
CA ILE A 219 9.30 -1.51 0.45
C ILE A 219 8.22 -2.50 0.94
N PRO A 220 7.93 -3.64 0.29
CA PRO A 220 6.76 -4.44 0.66
C PRO A 220 6.79 -4.96 2.08
N ASN A 221 7.99 -5.19 2.62
CA ASN A 221 8.17 -5.65 4.01
C ASN A 221 9.64 -5.51 4.44
N PRO A 222 10.10 -4.31 4.80
CA PRO A 222 11.52 -4.02 5.06
C PRO A 222 12.05 -4.68 6.34
N ASN A 223 11.18 -5.00 7.28
CA ASN A 223 11.58 -5.49 8.60
C ASN A 223 11.71 -7.01 8.70
N THR A 224 11.06 -7.75 7.78
CA THR A 224 11.09 -9.23 7.79
C THR A 224 11.41 -9.82 6.42
N VAL A 225 10.41 -9.89 5.51
CA VAL A 225 10.49 -10.65 4.24
C VAL A 225 11.53 -10.08 3.27
N PHE A 226 11.62 -8.76 3.19
CA PHE A 226 12.57 -8.04 2.32
C PHE A 226 13.61 -7.27 3.13
N ASN A 227 13.87 -7.71 4.37
CA ASN A 227 14.96 -7.17 5.16
C ASN A 227 16.31 -7.56 4.51
N PRO A 228 17.17 -6.59 4.17
CA PRO A 228 18.40 -6.87 3.42
C PRO A 228 19.44 -7.66 4.21
N GLN A 229 19.41 -7.60 5.54
CA GLN A 229 20.30 -8.38 6.40
C GLN A 229 19.81 -9.82 6.57
N LYS A 230 18.48 -10.01 6.72
CA LYS A 230 17.87 -11.34 6.92
C LYS A 230 17.73 -12.12 5.60
N ASN A 231 17.37 -11.45 4.51
CA ASN A 231 17.03 -12.07 3.23
C ASN A 231 17.72 -11.41 2.02
N PRO A 232 19.05 -11.29 1.99
CA PRO A 232 19.78 -10.54 0.95
C PRO A 232 19.54 -11.09 -0.47
N LYS A 233 19.45 -12.41 -0.63
CA LYS A 233 19.19 -13.05 -1.94
C LYS A 233 17.80 -12.69 -2.50
N ARG A 234 16.77 -12.59 -1.64
CA ARG A 234 15.42 -12.21 -2.04
C ARG A 234 15.36 -10.75 -2.47
N VAL A 235 16.02 -9.87 -1.71
CA VAL A 235 16.15 -8.45 -2.05
C VAL A 235 16.87 -8.28 -3.37
N ALA A 236 18.02 -8.92 -3.56
CA ALA A 236 18.79 -8.85 -4.81
C ALA A 236 18.00 -9.37 -6.04
N ARG A 237 17.19 -10.44 -5.87
CA ARG A 237 16.31 -10.93 -6.94
C ARG A 237 15.27 -9.89 -7.33
N ARG A 238 14.58 -9.27 -6.34
CA ARG A 238 13.56 -8.23 -6.59
C ARG A 238 14.21 -6.98 -7.20
N GLN A 239 15.36 -6.55 -6.68
CA GLN A 239 16.13 -5.42 -7.22
C GLN A 239 16.41 -5.58 -8.71
N ARG A 240 16.85 -6.77 -9.15
CA ARG A 240 17.09 -7.05 -10.58
C ARG A 240 15.84 -6.94 -11.44
N ILE A 241 14.70 -7.38 -10.93
CA ILE A 241 13.42 -7.26 -11.64
C ILE A 241 13.04 -5.79 -11.80
N ILE A 242 13.13 -5.02 -10.71
CA ILE A 242 12.83 -3.59 -10.70
C ILE A 242 13.74 -2.84 -11.67
N MET A 243 15.05 -3.08 -11.64
CA MET A 243 15.99 -2.45 -12.56
C MET A 243 15.62 -2.66 -14.03
N ARG A 244 15.13 -3.85 -14.40
CA ARG A 244 14.67 -4.14 -15.76
C ARG A 244 13.40 -3.38 -16.13
N GLY A 245 12.53 -3.13 -15.16
CA GLY A 245 11.27 -2.42 -15.35
C GLY A 245 11.40 -0.89 -15.42
N MET A 246 12.40 -0.32 -14.73
CA MET A 246 12.57 1.13 -14.60
C MET A 246 12.55 1.92 -15.93
N PRO A 247 13.17 1.46 -17.04
CA PRO A 247 13.16 2.19 -18.31
C PRO A 247 11.77 2.34 -18.93
N TYR A 248 10.84 1.48 -18.60
CA TYR A 248 9.49 1.43 -19.21
C TYR A 248 8.44 2.21 -18.43
N VAL A 249 8.79 2.74 -17.26
CA VAL A 249 7.85 3.42 -16.38
C VAL A 249 7.82 4.91 -16.67
N LYS A 250 6.61 5.47 -16.76
CA LYS A 250 6.38 6.92 -16.87
C LYS A 250 6.24 7.52 -15.47
N ILE A 251 7.02 8.55 -15.18
CA ILE A 251 6.85 9.37 -13.97
C ILE A 251 5.81 10.45 -14.21
N PRO A 252 5.03 10.87 -13.17
CA PRO A 252 4.01 11.89 -13.30
C PRO A 252 4.56 13.30 -13.44
#